data_1037d2d43d337dca8fbf95d710258b7e
#
_entry.id   1037d2d43d337dca8fbf95d710258b7e
#
_cell.length_a   1.000
_cell.length_b   1.000
_cell.length_c   1.000
_cell.angle_alpha   90.00
_cell.angle_beta   90.00
_cell.angle_gamma   90.00
#
_symmetry.space_group_name_H-M   'P 1'
#
loop_
_entity.id
_entity.type
_entity.pdbx_description
1 polymer ?
#
loop_
_entity_poly.entity_id
_entity_poly.type
_entity_poly.pdbx_seq_one_letter_code
_entity_poly.pdbx_strand_id
1 'polypeptide(L)'
;MKNNKENSLLVEKYRPTELENYVGNEQIKDKISTYLNQNDIQNFIFYGPAGCGKTTLAKIIIGKLDCDYLYLNASDERGIETIRDKVQGFASVASFKPLKVVILDEADFLTIQAQASLRNIIETFSRTTRFIMTCNFVERIIDPLQSRCQVLKIVPPSKKDVARHLAWILNQESISFEINDLVPLVNQYYPDLRKCLNTIQLSTVDGGANDLYLRLDQSILVSSNYIDKVIKALSNKTKFNDIRQIIADSNSDDFDELFRALYDRATEYLPGKEGTVAILINEHQYKANFRIDKEINISSLISQIINNK
;
A
#
# COMPACT_ATOMS: atom_id res chain seq x y z
N MET A 1 -9.86 31.14 -12.65
CA MET A 1 -10.77 30.18 -11.98
C MET A 1 -10.15 29.80 -10.65
N LYS A 2 -10.66 30.30 -9.52
CA LYS A 2 -10.20 29.87 -8.19
C LYS A 2 -10.70 28.44 -7.99
N ASN A 3 -9.79 27.47 -7.97
CA ASN A 3 -10.10 26.09 -7.60
C ASN A 3 -10.60 26.10 -6.14
N ASN A 4 -11.86 25.75 -5.95
CA ASN A 4 -12.43 25.40 -4.66
C ASN A 4 -11.73 24.14 -4.12
N LYS A 5 -10.61 24.35 -3.42
CA LYS A 5 -9.86 23.27 -2.73
C LYS A 5 -10.23 23.14 -1.25
N GLU A 6 -11.25 23.89 -0.80
CA GLU A 6 -11.56 24.04 0.63
C GLU A 6 -12.15 22.81 1.32
N ASN A 7 -12.50 21.73 0.60
CA ASN A 7 -13.05 20.48 1.20
C ASN A 7 -12.52 19.20 0.57
N SER A 8 -11.31 19.19 0.02
CA SER A 8 -10.78 17.97 -0.58
C SER A 8 -10.05 17.12 0.46
N LEU A 9 -10.24 15.79 0.38
CA LEU A 9 -9.48 14.82 1.17
C LEU A 9 -7.98 15.06 1.02
N LEU A 10 -7.20 15.05 2.10
CA LEU A 10 -5.75 15.25 2.07
C LEU A 10 -5.05 14.29 1.12
N VAL A 11 -5.53 13.05 1.04
CA VAL A 11 -5.02 12.03 0.12
C VAL A 11 -5.10 12.47 -1.35
N GLU A 12 -6.18 13.15 -1.74
CA GLU A 12 -6.35 13.61 -3.12
C GLU A 12 -5.70 14.98 -3.35
N LYS A 13 -5.77 15.89 -2.37
CA LYS A 13 -5.17 17.22 -2.43
C LYS A 13 -3.66 17.18 -2.59
N TYR A 14 -3.00 16.25 -1.87
CA TYR A 14 -1.54 16.07 -1.88
C TYR A 14 -1.07 14.89 -2.72
N ARG A 15 -1.93 14.34 -3.56
CA ARG A 15 -1.50 13.33 -4.54
C ARG A 15 -0.51 13.97 -5.51
N PRO A 16 0.72 13.45 -5.61
CA PRO A 16 1.70 13.96 -6.56
C PRO A 16 1.18 13.96 -7.99
N THR A 17 1.37 15.06 -8.69
CA THR A 17 1.10 15.23 -10.13
C THR A 17 2.38 15.29 -10.94
N GLU A 18 3.51 15.50 -10.28
CA GLU A 18 4.84 15.60 -10.87
C GLU A 18 5.73 14.50 -10.33
N LEU A 19 6.68 14.02 -11.17
CA LEU A 19 7.58 12.93 -10.83
C LEU A 19 8.55 13.34 -9.69
N GLU A 20 8.92 14.60 -9.63
CA GLU A 20 9.79 15.20 -8.61
C GLU A 20 9.16 15.11 -7.21
N ASN A 21 7.84 15.26 -7.14
CA ASN A 21 7.08 15.20 -5.89
C ASN A 21 6.71 13.76 -5.47
N TYR A 22 6.99 12.79 -6.34
CA TYR A 22 6.77 11.37 -6.02
C TYR A 22 7.86 10.87 -5.08
N VAL A 23 7.49 10.45 -3.87
CA VAL A 23 8.45 10.09 -2.80
C VAL A 23 9.01 8.68 -3.02
N GLY A 24 10.33 8.57 -3.01
CA GLY A 24 11.04 7.29 -3.14
C GLY A 24 11.17 6.78 -4.57
N ASN A 25 11.67 5.53 -4.72
CA ASN A 25 11.83 4.84 -6.00
C ASN A 25 12.67 5.59 -7.05
N GLU A 26 13.78 6.21 -6.65
CA GLU A 26 14.60 7.07 -7.51
C GLU A 26 15.01 6.39 -8.83
N GLN A 27 15.44 5.12 -8.78
CA GLN A 27 15.80 4.37 -10.00
C GLN A 27 14.63 4.20 -10.97
N ILE A 28 13.39 4.09 -10.46
CA ILE A 28 12.20 3.99 -11.29
C ILE A 28 11.86 5.37 -11.86
N LYS A 29 11.99 6.43 -11.06
CA LYS A 29 11.80 7.80 -11.54
C LYS A 29 12.74 8.15 -12.68
N ASP A 30 14.02 7.80 -12.59
CA ASP A 30 15.01 8.03 -13.63
C ASP A 30 14.64 7.31 -14.94
N LYS A 31 14.22 6.04 -14.83
CA LYS A 31 13.74 5.27 -16.00
C LYS A 31 12.51 5.90 -16.63
N ILE A 32 11.51 6.24 -15.81
CA ILE A 32 10.27 6.86 -16.30
C ILE A 32 10.56 8.22 -16.94
N SER A 33 11.40 9.05 -16.32
CA SER A 33 11.83 10.33 -16.86
C SER A 33 12.45 10.18 -18.26
N THR A 34 13.28 9.16 -18.46
CA THR A 34 13.88 8.86 -19.78
C THR A 34 12.81 8.59 -20.85
N TYR A 35 11.79 7.79 -20.51
CA TYR A 35 10.69 7.50 -21.43
C TYR A 35 9.82 8.74 -21.69
N LEU A 36 9.51 9.51 -20.67
CA LEU A 36 8.71 10.72 -20.80
C LEU A 36 9.39 11.77 -21.71
N ASN A 37 10.71 11.90 -21.63
CA ASN A 37 11.49 12.77 -22.52
C ASN A 37 11.41 12.35 -24.00
N GLN A 38 11.14 11.08 -24.28
CA GLN A 38 10.94 10.55 -25.63
C GLN A 38 9.48 10.62 -26.08
N ASN A 39 8.58 11.09 -25.22
CA ASN A 39 7.13 11.08 -25.42
C ASN A 39 6.59 9.67 -25.80
N ASP A 40 7.23 8.63 -25.34
CA ASP A 40 6.80 7.23 -25.48
C ASP A 40 7.13 6.47 -24.21
N ILE A 41 6.39 5.37 -23.97
CA ILE A 41 6.62 4.47 -22.86
C ILE A 41 6.56 3.01 -23.32
N GLN A 42 7.03 2.12 -22.49
CA GLN A 42 6.78 0.69 -22.65
C GLN A 42 5.50 0.27 -21.90
N ASN A 43 5.08 -0.98 -22.09
CA ASN A 43 4.05 -1.54 -21.25
C ASN A 43 4.65 -1.81 -19.87
N PHE A 44 3.94 -1.40 -18.82
CA PHE A 44 4.39 -1.52 -17.42
C PHE A 44 3.45 -2.36 -16.59
N ILE A 45 4.01 -3.13 -15.66
CA ILE A 45 3.32 -3.68 -14.51
C ILE A 45 3.99 -3.10 -13.26
N PHE A 46 3.27 -2.24 -12.53
CA PHE A 46 3.70 -1.73 -11.23
C PHE A 46 3.12 -2.60 -10.13
N TYR A 47 3.96 -3.27 -9.35
CA TYR A 47 3.51 -4.12 -8.27
C TYR A 47 4.14 -3.75 -6.93
N GLY A 48 3.46 -4.03 -5.83
CA GLY A 48 3.92 -3.74 -4.47
C GLY A 48 2.76 -3.55 -3.49
N PRO A 49 3.04 -3.28 -2.21
CA PRO A 49 2.02 -3.18 -1.19
C PRO A 49 0.98 -2.10 -1.46
N ALA A 50 -0.18 -2.19 -0.80
CA ALA A 50 -1.20 -1.15 -0.87
C ALA A 50 -0.65 0.20 -0.37
N GLY A 51 -1.14 1.30 -0.92
CA GLY A 51 -0.78 2.65 -0.48
C GLY A 51 0.63 3.13 -0.84
N CYS A 52 1.47 2.34 -1.55
CA CYS A 52 2.85 2.71 -1.91
C CYS A 52 2.97 3.61 -3.16
N GLY A 53 1.85 4.04 -3.77
CA GLY A 53 1.87 5.02 -4.85
C GLY A 53 1.81 4.47 -6.28
N LYS A 54 1.51 3.18 -6.52
CA LYS A 54 1.43 2.57 -7.87
C LYS A 54 0.51 3.33 -8.83
N THR A 55 -0.74 3.51 -8.44
CA THR A 55 -1.74 4.25 -9.21
C THR A 55 -1.36 5.71 -9.41
N THR A 56 -0.73 6.32 -8.42
CA THR A 56 -0.20 7.70 -8.50
C THR A 56 0.86 7.80 -9.57
N LEU A 57 1.83 6.88 -9.61
CA LEU A 57 2.87 6.86 -10.65
C LEU A 57 2.25 6.69 -12.05
N ALA A 58 1.27 5.80 -12.21
CA ALA A 58 0.55 5.64 -13.47
C ALA A 58 -0.14 6.96 -13.91
N LYS A 59 -0.78 7.66 -12.98
CA LYS A 59 -1.43 8.96 -13.26
C LYS A 59 -0.43 10.06 -13.60
N ILE A 60 0.73 10.12 -12.95
CA ILE A 60 1.80 11.06 -13.29
C ILE A 60 2.27 10.83 -14.74
N ILE A 61 2.49 9.58 -15.13
CA ILE A 61 2.95 9.23 -16.49
C ILE A 61 1.96 9.75 -17.53
N ILE A 62 0.67 9.46 -17.40
CA ILE A 62 -0.33 9.92 -18.39
C ILE A 62 -0.50 11.43 -18.37
N GLY A 63 -0.32 12.09 -17.23
CA GLY A 63 -0.38 13.55 -17.12
C GLY A 63 0.76 14.27 -17.86
N LYS A 64 1.86 13.57 -18.13
CA LYS A 64 3.05 14.09 -18.81
C LYS A 64 3.12 13.70 -20.28
N LEU A 65 2.40 12.68 -20.71
CA LEU A 65 2.40 12.20 -22.10
C LEU A 65 1.33 12.93 -22.91
N ASP A 66 1.65 13.24 -24.16
CA ASP A 66 0.62 13.63 -25.12
C ASP A 66 -0.10 12.39 -25.66
N CYS A 67 -1.06 11.91 -24.89
CA CYS A 67 -1.78 10.68 -25.18
C CYS A 67 -3.28 10.80 -24.92
N ASP A 68 -4.07 9.98 -25.62
CA ASP A 68 -5.41 9.63 -25.17
C ASP A 68 -5.30 8.48 -24.17
N TYR A 69 -6.11 8.47 -23.13
CA TYR A 69 -6.04 7.41 -22.15
C TYR A 69 -7.41 6.84 -21.76
N LEU A 70 -7.41 5.56 -21.42
CA LEU A 70 -8.52 4.84 -20.82
C LEU A 70 -8.09 4.35 -19.44
N TYR A 71 -8.85 4.71 -18.41
CA TYR A 71 -8.63 4.22 -17.04
C TYR A 71 -9.74 3.27 -16.64
N LEU A 72 -9.38 2.06 -16.22
CA LEU A 72 -10.29 1.03 -15.73
C LEU A 72 -9.76 0.49 -14.39
N ASN A 73 -10.68 0.30 -13.43
CA ASN A 73 -10.38 -0.44 -12.22
C ASN A 73 -10.83 -1.89 -12.39
N ALA A 74 -9.89 -2.82 -12.36
CA ALA A 74 -10.17 -4.24 -12.56
C ALA A 74 -10.88 -4.89 -11.35
N SER A 75 -10.91 -4.23 -10.19
CA SER A 75 -11.72 -4.70 -9.05
C SER A 75 -13.22 -4.55 -9.30
N ASP A 76 -13.61 -3.52 -10.07
CA ASP A 76 -15.01 -3.27 -10.41
C ASP A 76 -15.43 -4.06 -11.67
N GLU A 77 -14.51 -4.21 -12.61
CA GLU A 77 -14.78 -4.75 -13.94
C GLU A 77 -13.77 -5.85 -14.31
N ARG A 78 -13.97 -7.07 -13.82
CA ARG A 78 -13.01 -8.20 -13.89
C ARG A 78 -13.12 -9.06 -15.14
N GLY A 79 -14.23 -8.92 -15.89
CA GLY A 79 -14.65 -9.87 -16.92
C GLY A 79 -13.93 -9.69 -18.26
N ILE A 80 -13.93 -10.77 -19.04
CA ILE A 80 -13.39 -10.78 -20.40
C ILE A 80 -14.16 -9.81 -21.32
N GLU A 81 -15.46 -9.60 -21.10
CA GLU A 81 -16.30 -8.70 -21.88
C GLU A 81 -15.82 -7.26 -21.75
N THR A 82 -15.53 -6.80 -20.54
CA THR A 82 -14.95 -5.46 -20.33
C THR A 82 -13.65 -5.26 -21.10
N ILE A 83 -12.77 -6.27 -21.09
CA ILE A 83 -11.50 -6.19 -21.82
C ILE A 83 -11.74 -6.13 -23.32
N ARG A 84 -12.68 -6.90 -23.86
CA ARG A 84 -13.00 -6.87 -25.29
C ARG A 84 -13.70 -5.59 -25.70
N ASP A 85 -14.72 -5.18 -24.98
CA ASP A 85 -15.57 -4.06 -25.40
C ASP A 85 -14.89 -2.72 -25.12
N LYS A 86 -14.37 -2.52 -23.93
CA LYS A 86 -13.78 -1.23 -23.53
C LYS A 86 -12.34 -1.10 -23.98
N VAL A 87 -11.48 -2.07 -23.69
CA VAL A 87 -10.04 -1.97 -23.99
C VAL A 87 -9.78 -2.12 -25.48
N GLN A 88 -10.33 -3.16 -26.10
CA GLN A 88 -10.15 -3.37 -27.54
C GLN A 88 -10.87 -2.29 -28.35
N GLY A 89 -12.07 -1.88 -27.93
CA GLY A 89 -12.79 -0.77 -28.54
C GLY A 89 -11.97 0.52 -28.52
N PHE A 90 -11.44 0.90 -27.34
CA PHE A 90 -10.55 2.06 -27.23
C PHE A 90 -9.30 1.94 -28.09
N ALA A 91 -8.62 0.78 -28.08
CA ALA A 91 -7.39 0.58 -28.83
C ALA A 91 -7.60 0.63 -30.35
N SER A 92 -8.76 0.18 -30.86
CA SER A 92 -9.06 0.09 -32.31
C SER A 92 -9.49 1.42 -32.94
N VAL A 93 -10.03 2.36 -32.17
CA VAL A 93 -10.46 3.67 -32.71
C VAL A 93 -9.24 4.53 -33.02
N ALA A 94 -9.28 5.30 -34.08
CA ALA A 94 -8.22 6.25 -34.42
C ALA A 94 -8.13 7.36 -33.34
N SER A 95 -6.91 7.80 -33.05
CA SER A 95 -6.63 8.91 -32.14
C SER A 95 -6.01 10.06 -32.92
N PHE A 96 -6.27 11.30 -32.50
CA PHE A 96 -5.57 12.48 -32.97
C PHE A 96 -4.22 12.68 -32.27
N LYS A 97 -4.00 11.99 -31.15
CA LYS A 97 -2.75 12.00 -30.40
C LYS A 97 -1.81 10.89 -30.84
N PRO A 98 -0.50 11.07 -30.69
CA PRO A 98 0.49 10.12 -31.15
C PRO A 98 0.43 8.78 -30.42
N LEU A 99 -0.07 8.76 -29.20
CA LEU A 99 -0.07 7.58 -28.35
C LEU A 99 -1.42 7.41 -27.64
N LYS A 100 -1.80 6.16 -27.41
CA LYS A 100 -2.89 5.76 -26.52
C LYS A 100 -2.33 5.02 -25.32
N VAL A 101 -2.91 5.24 -24.15
CA VAL A 101 -2.51 4.54 -22.92
C VAL A 101 -3.74 3.92 -22.25
N VAL A 102 -3.67 2.64 -21.95
CA VAL A 102 -4.68 1.94 -21.15
C VAL A 102 -4.10 1.71 -19.76
N ILE A 103 -4.79 2.20 -18.72
CA ILE A 103 -4.45 1.92 -17.35
C ILE A 103 -5.45 0.91 -16.80
N LEU A 104 -4.92 -0.20 -16.30
CA LEU A 104 -5.68 -1.23 -15.60
C LEU A 104 -5.21 -1.23 -14.15
N ASP A 105 -5.96 -0.54 -13.30
CA ASP A 105 -5.67 -0.49 -11.86
C ASP A 105 -6.20 -1.78 -11.20
N GLU A 106 -5.43 -2.30 -10.24
CA GLU A 106 -5.75 -3.56 -9.54
C GLU A 106 -5.90 -4.78 -10.49
N ALA A 107 -5.03 -4.88 -11.51
CA ALA A 107 -5.10 -5.91 -12.56
C ALA A 107 -5.02 -7.36 -12.04
N ASP A 108 -4.57 -7.59 -10.82
CA ASP A 108 -4.59 -8.88 -10.12
C ASP A 108 -6.02 -9.38 -9.77
N PHE A 109 -7.05 -8.54 -9.95
CA PHE A 109 -8.46 -8.94 -9.88
C PHE A 109 -9.04 -9.41 -11.21
N LEU A 110 -8.34 -9.21 -12.34
CA LEU A 110 -8.80 -9.71 -13.64
C LEU A 110 -8.87 -11.24 -13.65
N THR A 111 -9.93 -11.79 -14.24
CA THR A 111 -10.02 -13.23 -14.48
C THR A 111 -8.91 -13.70 -15.43
N ILE A 112 -8.49 -14.97 -15.32
CA ILE A 112 -7.47 -15.57 -16.18
C ILE A 112 -7.85 -15.41 -17.67
N GLN A 113 -9.14 -15.55 -17.98
CA GLN A 113 -9.65 -15.38 -19.36
C GLN A 113 -9.53 -13.93 -19.85
N ALA A 114 -9.81 -12.95 -18.98
CA ALA A 114 -9.62 -11.53 -19.28
C ALA A 114 -8.15 -11.21 -19.53
N GLN A 115 -7.25 -11.72 -18.70
CA GLN A 115 -5.81 -11.58 -18.86
C GLN A 115 -5.31 -12.21 -20.18
N ALA A 116 -5.81 -13.38 -20.54
CA ALA A 116 -5.46 -14.04 -21.82
C ALA A 116 -5.94 -13.22 -23.03
N SER A 117 -7.14 -12.61 -22.94
CA SER A 117 -7.64 -11.70 -23.97
C SER A 117 -6.78 -10.44 -24.09
N LEU A 118 -6.41 -9.85 -22.94
CA LEU A 118 -5.56 -8.66 -22.86
C LEU A 118 -4.18 -8.90 -23.53
N ARG A 119 -3.59 -10.08 -23.35
CA ARG A 119 -2.35 -10.46 -24.03
C ARG A 119 -2.44 -10.26 -25.54
N ASN A 120 -3.53 -10.73 -26.16
CA ASN A 120 -3.72 -10.62 -27.63
C ASN A 120 -3.89 -9.14 -28.05
N ILE A 121 -4.59 -8.35 -27.24
CA ILE A 121 -4.80 -6.92 -27.50
C ILE A 121 -3.47 -6.17 -27.44
N ILE A 122 -2.62 -6.44 -26.45
CA ILE A 122 -1.28 -5.84 -26.31
C ILE A 122 -0.43 -6.11 -27.56
N GLU A 123 -0.45 -7.33 -28.08
CA GLU A 123 0.29 -7.67 -29.32
C GLU A 123 -0.28 -6.96 -30.53
N THR A 124 -1.59 -7.00 -30.71
CA THR A 124 -2.29 -6.45 -31.89
C THR A 124 -2.08 -4.93 -31.99
N PHE A 125 -2.17 -4.22 -30.88
CA PHE A 125 -2.11 -2.75 -30.86
C PHE A 125 -0.76 -2.20 -30.37
N SER A 126 0.30 -2.99 -30.36
CA SER A 126 1.62 -2.64 -29.84
C SER A 126 2.24 -1.37 -30.46
N ARG A 127 1.83 -0.98 -31.66
CA ARG A 127 2.35 0.22 -32.35
C ARG A 127 1.73 1.52 -31.85
N THR A 128 0.48 1.49 -31.41
CA THR A 128 -0.31 2.69 -31.11
C THR A 128 -0.76 2.79 -29.67
N THR A 129 -0.72 1.69 -28.93
CA THR A 129 -1.28 1.62 -27.58
C THR A 129 -0.28 1.04 -26.59
N ARG A 130 -0.15 1.68 -25.43
CA ARG A 130 0.64 1.20 -24.29
C ARG A 130 -0.25 0.85 -23.12
N PHE A 131 0.23 -0.01 -22.27
CA PHE A 131 -0.53 -0.54 -21.15
C PHE A 131 0.24 -0.31 -19.86
N ILE A 132 -0.43 0.26 -18.86
CA ILE A 132 0.07 0.38 -17.51
C ILE A 132 -0.87 -0.40 -16.61
N MET A 133 -0.37 -1.47 -16.02
CA MET A 133 -1.10 -2.28 -15.05
C MET A 133 -0.55 -2.03 -13.66
N THR A 134 -1.42 -1.93 -12.67
CA THR A 134 -1.01 -1.94 -11.26
C THR A 134 -1.56 -3.19 -10.59
N CYS A 135 -0.83 -3.76 -9.64
CA CYS A 135 -1.29 -4.90 -8.86
C CYS A 135 -0.60 -4.93 -7.49
N ASN A 136 -1.23 -5.61 -6.53
CA ASN A 136 -0.59 -5.88 -5.26
C ASN A 136 0.23 -7.17 -5.34
N PHE A 137 -0.28 -8.17 -6.04
CA PHE A 137 0.29 -9.52 -6.15
C PHE A 137 0.60 -9.83 -7.62
N VAL A 138 1.87 -9.71 -8.00
CA VAL A 138 2.31 -9.98 -9.39
C VAL A 138 2.12 -11.45 -9.78
N GLU A 139 2.14 -12.35 -8.81
CA GLU A 139 1.93 -13.79 -8.99
C GLU A 139 0.52 -14.14 -9.51
N ARG A 140 -0.43 -13.22 -9.37
CA ARG A 140 -1.79 -13.35 -9.94
C ARG A 140 -1.89 -12.93 -11.40
N ILE A 141 -0.84 -12.31 -11.92
CA ILE A 141 -0.76 -11.94 -13.35
C ILE A 141 -0.10 -13.09 -14.09
N ILE A 142 -0.74 -13.57 -15.16
CA ILE A 142 -0.21 -14.69 -15.94
C ILE A 142 1.14 -14.35 -16.60
N ASP A 143 2.06 -15.32 -16.64
CA ASP A 143 3.41 -15.14 -17.22
C ASP A 143 3.40 -14.57 -18.65
N PRO A 144 2.47 -14.95 -19.55
CA PRO A 144 2.40 -14.36 -20.89
C PRO A 144 2.12 -12.85 -20.92
N LEU A 145 1.47 -12.28 -19.90
CA LEU A 145 1.34 -10.82 -19.77
C LEU A 145 2.60 -10.20 -19.18
N GLN A 146 3.17 -10.81 -18.14
CA GLN A 146 4.39 -10.32 -17.53
C GLN A 146 5.54 -10.22 -18.54
N SER A 147 5.67 -11.22 -19.44
CA SER A 147 6.72 -11.24 -20.46
C SER A 147 6.61 -10.12 -21.52
N ARG A 148 5.44 -9.48 -21.65
CA ARG A 148 5.16 -8.37 -22.60
C ARG A 148 5.24 -6.99 -21.96
N CYS A 149 5.57 -6.94 -20.67
CA CYS A 149 5.62 -5.73 -19.88
C CYS A 149 6.94 -5.62 -19.12
N GLN A 150 7.36 -4.41 -18.85
CA GLN A 150 8.37 -4.19 -17.81
C GLN A 150 7.72 -4.29 -16.43
N VAL A 151 8.11 -5.31 -15.69
CA VAL A 151 7.61 -5.54 -14.33
C VAL A 151 8.48 -4.77 -13.35
N LEU A 152 7.91 -3.76 -12.70
CA LEU A 152 8.62 -2.84 -11.79
C LEU A 152 8.03 -2.93 -10.39
N LYS A 153 8.86 -3.31 -9.42
CA LYS A 153 8.49 -3.34 -8.00
C LYS A 153 8.52 -1.93 -7.44
N ILE A 154 7.36 -1.43 -7.04
CA ILE A 154 7.25 -0.17 -6.31
C ILE A 154 7.51 -0.45 -4.83
N VAL A 155 8.63 0.05 -4.35
CA VAL A 155 9.04 -0.10 -2.94
C VAL A 155 8.47 1.08 -2.15
N PRO A 156 7.86 0.83 -0.98
CA PRO A 156 7.45 1.92 -0.10
C PRO A 156 8.63 2.83 0.24
N PRO A 157 8.43 4.15 0.33
CA PRO A 157 9.45 5.07 0.82
C PRO A 157 9.90 4.68 2.24
N SER A 158 11.10 5.09 2.65
CA SER A 158 11.54 4.82 4.03
C SER A 158 10.58 5.47 5.04
N LYS A 159 10.45 4.88 6.25
CA LYS A 159 9.63 5.48 7.34
C LYS A 159 10.02 6.93 7.60
N LYS A 160 11.32 7.27 7.47
CA LYS A 160 11.84 8.63 7.62
C LYS A 160 11.33 9.57 6.51
N ASP A 161 11.28 9.10 5.27
CA ASP A 161 10.79 9.90 4.15
C ASP A 161 9.28 10.08 4.22
N VAL A 162 8.56 9.03 4.64
CA VAL A 162 7.11 9.12 4.94
C VAL A 162 6.86 10.17 6.02
N ALA A 163 7.54 10.11 7.16
CA ALA A 163 7.37 11.08 8.25
C ALA A 163 7.69 12.52 7.78
N ARG A 164 8.75 12.70 6.98
CA ARG A 164 9.11 14.01 6.41
C ARG A 164 8.02 14.54 5.45
N HIS A 165 7.45 13.67 4.63
CA HIS A 165 6.38 14.04 3.71
C HIS A 165 5.09 14.41 4.46
N LEU A 166 4.73 13.66 5.52
CA LEU A 166 3.59 13.99 6.37
C LEU A 166 3.79 15.32 7.10
N ALA A 167 4.98 15.57 7.66
CA ALA A 167 5.32 16.82 8.29
C ALA A 167 5.21 18.01 7.31
N TRP A 168 5.66 17.82 6.06
CA TRP A 168 5.52 18.84 5.03
C TRP A 168 4.04 19.13 4.74
N ILE A 169 3.18 18.11 4.62
CA ILE A 169 1.74 18.28 4.41
C ILE A 169 1.09 19.05 5.56
N LEU A 170 1.38 18.67 6.81
CA LEU A 170 0.84 19.34 8.00
C LEU A 170 1.21 20.84 8.03
N ASN A 171 2.45 21.15 7.67
CA ASN A 171 2.89 22.54 7.55
C ASN A 171 2.14 23.30 6.44
N GLN A 172 1.84 22.65 5.28
CA GLN A 172 1.07 23.27 4.21
C GLN A 172 -0.39 23.54 4.62
N GLU A 173 -0.95 22.71 5.49
CA GLU A 173 -2.29 22.89 6.05
C GLU A 173 -2.33 23.78 7.30
N SER A 174 -1.18 24.30 7.74
CA SER A 174 -1.06 25.10 8.97
C SER A 174 -1.55 24.33 10.21
N ILE A 175 -1.34 23.02 10.24
CA ILE A 175 -1.71 22.16 11.37
C ILE A 175 -0.50 22.07 12.30
N SER A 176 -0.67 22.47 13.56
CA SER A 176 0.35 22.36 14.60
C SER A 176 0.51 20.91 15.03
N PHE A 177 1.74 20.40 15.13
CA PHE A 177 2.05 19.03 15.51
C PHE A 177 3.42 18.94 16.18
N GLU A 178 3.63 17.89 16.96
CA GLU A 178 4.96 17.49 17.42
C GLU A 178 5.53 16.38 16.54
N ILE A 179 6.86 16.37 16.32
CA ILE A 179 7.52 15.31 15.55
C ILE A 179 7.26 13.93 16.16
N ASN A 180 7.16 13.88 17.49
CA ASN A 180 6.86 12.65 18.23
C ASN A 180 5.47 12.08 17.94
N ASP A 181 4.51 12.88 17.45
CA ASP A 181 3.18 12.41 17.06
C ASP A 181 3.22 11.60 15.76
N LEU A 182 4.15 11.92 14.87
CA LEU A 182 4.25 11.23 13.59
C LEU A 182 4.87 9.83 13.69
N VAL A 183 5.70 9.58 14.69
CA VAL A 183 6.39 8.29 14.86
C VAL A 183 5.40 7.14 15.10
N PRO A 184 4.46 7.22 16.07
CA PRO A 184 3.45 6.19 16.27
C PRO A 184 2.56 6.00 15.04
N LEU A 185 2.13 7.09 14.41
CA LEU A 185 1.30 7.07 13.21
C LEU A 185 1.98 6.31 12.05
N VAL A 186 3.24 6.66 11.76
CA VAL A 186 4.00 5.99 10.69
C VAL A 186 4.26 4.54 11.07
N ASN A 187 4.57 4.23 12.32
CA ASN A 187 4.82 2.84 12.73
C ASN A 187 3.58 1.97 12.59
N GLN A 188 2.40 2.50 12.85
CA GLN A 188 1.16 1.75 12.79
C GLN A 188 0.67 1.48 11.37
N TYR A 189 0.80 2.45 10.46
CA TYR A 189 0.19 2.36 9.14
C TYR A 189 1.19 2.11 8.00
N TYR A 190 2.50 2.16 8.28
CA TYR A 190 3.50 1.83 7.26
C TYR A 190 3.28 0.40 6.72
N PRO A 191 3.29 0.18 5.41
CA PRO A 191 3.74 1.10 4.36
C PRO A 191 2.61 1.94 3.71
N ASP A 192 1.40 1.93 4.24
CA ASP A 192 0.23 2.57 3.64
C ASP A 192 0.16 4.08 3.95
N LEU A 193 0.71 4.90 3.06
CA LEU A 193 0.69 6.36 3.17
C LEU A 193 -0.74 6.93 3.14
N ARG A 194 -1.67 6.26 2.45
CA ARG A 194 -3.07 6.69 2.37
C ARG A 194 -3.74 6.61 3.75
N LYS A 195 -3.51 5.51 4.48
CA LYS A 195 -4.01 5.37 5.84
C LYS A 195 -3.42 6.42 6.77
N CYS A 196 -2.12 6.73 6.66
CA CYS A 196 -1.51 7.82 7.44
C CYS A 196 -2.22 9.16 7.21
N LEU A 197 -2.46 9.53 5.96
CA LEU A 197 -3.11 10.80 5.61
C LEU A 197 -4.58 10.87 6.04
N ASN A 198 -5.33 9.78 5.89
CA ASN A 198 -6.71 9.71 6.37
C ASN A 198 -6.78 9.85 7.88
N THR A 199 -5.86 9.20 8.62
CA THR A 199 -5.81 9.31 10.08
C THR A 199 -5.44 10.72 10.52
N ILE A 200 -4.47 11.38 9.85
CA ILE A 200 -4.15 12.79 10.10
C ILE A 200 -5.40 13.65 9.93
N GLN A 201 -6.14 13.49 8.83
CA GLN A 201 -7.33 14.28 8.56
C GLN A 201 -8.42 14.08 9.62
N LEU A 202 -8.63 12.85 10.07
CA LEU A 202 -9.59 12.53 11.14
C LEU A 202 -9.14 13.02 12.52
N SER A 203 -7.83 13.10 12.76
CA SER A 203 -7.23 13.49 14.03
C SER A 203 -6.90 14.98 14.12
N THR A 204 -7.20 15.76 13.07
CA THR A 204 -7.04 17.21 13.10
C THR A 204 -8.23 17.84 13.81
N VAL A 205 -7.94 18.61 14.86
CA VAL A 205 -8.93 19.29 15.70
C VAL A 205 -8.81 20.79 15.50
N ASP A 206 -9.95 21.47 15.39
CA ASP A 206 -10.04 22.92 15.36
C ASP A 206 -10.11 23.44 16.81
N GLY A 207 -9.06 24.11 17.26
CA GLY A 207 -8.97 24.76 18.58
C GLY A 207 -9.67 26.11 18.68
N GLY A 208 -10.27 26.58 17.56
CA GLY A 208 -10.83 27.91 17.42
C GLY A 208 -9.82 28.96 16.94
N ALA A 209 -10.30 30.05 16.36
CA ALA A 209 -9.47 31.13 15.82
C ALA A 209 -8.44 30.70 14.73
N ASN A 210 -8.76 29.67 13.94
CA ASN A 210 -7.87 29.05 12.92
C ASN A 210 -6.64 28.32 13.49
N ASP A 211 -6.69 27.87 14.73
CA ASP A 211 -5.64 27.07 15.35
C ASP A 211 -5.94 25.56 15.15
N LEU A 212 -5.47 25.01 14.06
CA LEU A 212 -5.58 23.57 13.76
C LEU A 212 -4.41 22.83 14.39
N TYR A 213 -4.69 21.74 15.12
CA TYR A 213 -3.65 20.90 15.71
C TYR A 213 -3.94 19.42 15.53
N LEU A 214 -2.86 18.61 15.43
CA LEU A 214 -2.94 17.17 15.37
C LEU A 214 -3.12 16.60 16.77
N ARG A 215 -4.20 15.86 16.99
CA ARG A 215 -4.45 15.12 18.23
C ARG A 215 -4.74 13.66 17.91
N LEU A 216 -3.72 12.85 17.97
CA LEU A 216 -3.87 11.41 17.74
C LEU A 216 -4.68 10.78 18.89
N ASP A 217 -5.56 9.85 18.53
CA ASP A 217 -6.32 9.07 19.50
C ASP A 217 -5.36 8.22 20.35
N GLN A 218 -5.70 8.05 21.64
CA GLN A 218 -4.90 7.21 22.55
C GLN A 218 -4.77 5.77 22.04
N SER A 219 -5.74 5.25 21.31
CA SER A 219 -5.67 3.93 20.66
C SER A 219 -4.49 3.82 19.68
N ILE A 220 -4.17 4.88 18.93
CA ILE A 220 -3.04 4.94 18.01
C ILE A 220 -1.70 4.95 18.75
N LEU A 221 -1.65 5.68 19.87
CA LEU A 221 -0.46 5.78 20.71
C LEU A 221 -0.18 4.48 21.48
N VAL A 222 -1.22 3.76 21.87
CA VAL A 222 -1.13 2.48 22.61
C VAL A 222 -0.76 1.34 21.67
N SER A 223 -1.36 1.28 20.46
CA SER A 223 -1.12 0.21 19.50
C SER A 223 0.33 0.15 19.02
N SER A 224 1.03 1.27 18.90
CA SER A 224 2.44 1.29 18.50
C SER A 224 3.40 0.68 19.53
N ASN A 225 2.99 0.57 20.80
CA ASN A 225 3.83 0.11 21.91
C ASN A 225 3.49 -1.30 22.41
N TYR A 226 2.33 -1.89 22.04
CA TYR A 226 1.93 -3.18 22.64
C TYR A 226 2.81 -4.33 22.16
N ILE A 227 3.29 -4.32 20.91
CA ILE A 227 4.17 -5.35 20.36
C ILE A 227 5.47 -5.47 21.19
N ASP A 228 6.11 -4.34 21.49
CA ASP A 228 7.30 -4.33 22.33
C ASP A 228 7.01 -4.81 23.76
N LYS A 229 5.85 -4.45 24.30
CA LYS A 229 5.41 -4.93 25.61
C LYS A 229 5.19 -6.44 25.63
N VAL A 230 4.55 -6.99 24.58
CA VAL A 230 4.34 -8.45 24.42
C VAL A 230 5.68 -9.19 24.35
N ILE A 231 6.61 -8.72 23.52
CA ILE A 231 7.93 -9.37 23.37
C ILE A 231 8.74 -9.29 24.67
N LYS A 232 8.77 -8.15 25.33
CA LYS A 232 9.41 -7.99 26.64
C LYS A 232 8.76 -8.89 27.70
N ALA A 233 7.44 -8.98 27.73
CA ALA A 233 6.73 -9.84 28.65
C ALA A 233 7.02 -11.33 28.38
N LEU A 234 7.08 -11.73 27.10
CA LEU A 234 7.56 -13.06 26.73
C LEU A 234 9.00 -13.27 27.23
N SER A 235 9.95 -12.39 26.95
CA SER A 235 11.35 -12.53 27.40
C SER A 235 11.46 -12.66 28.93
N ASN A 236 10.67 -11.90 29.67
CA ASN A 236 10.64 -11.91 31.13
C ASN A 236 9.85 -13.09 31.76
N LYS A 237 9.36 -14.04 30.94
CA LYS A 237 8.55 -15.17 31.42
C LYS A 237 7.30 -14.75 32.20
N THR A 238 6.66 -13.67 31.78
CA THR A 238 5.42 -13.17 32.36
C THR A 238 4.29 -14.19 32.17
N LYS A 239 3.33 -14.22 33.08
CA LYS A 239 2.19 -15.16 33.01
C LYS A 239 1.31 -14.88 31.78
N PHE A 240 0.73 -15.92 31.25
CA PHE A 240 -0.14 -15.87 30.07
C PHE A 240 -1.24 -14.78 30.18
N ASN A 241 -1.92 -14.72 31.32
CA ASN A 241 -3.02 -13.77 31.51
C ASN A 241 -2.57 -12.30 31.40
N ASP A 242 -1.37 -11.97 31.88
CA ASP A 242 -0.84 -10.62 31.80
C ASP A 242 -0.49 -10.24 30.36
N ILE A 243 0.06 -11.21 29.58
CA ILE A 243 0.36 -10.98 28.17
C ILE A 243 -0.93 -10.87 27.35
N ARG A 244 -1.93 -11.71 27.66
CA ARG A 244 -3.26 -11.61 27.04
C ARG A 244 -3.88 -10.25 27.31
N GLN A 245 -3.76 -9.71 28.53
CA GLN A 245 -4.30 -8.39 28.85
C GLN A 245 -3.62 -7.27 28.03
N ILE A 246 -2.30 -7.34 27.81
CA ILE A 246 -1.58 -6.40 26.93
C ILE A 246 -2.14 -6.44 25.51
N ILE A 247 -2.50 -7.63 25.00
CA ILE A 247 -3.07 -7.80 23.67
C ILE A 247 -4.50 -7.25 23.62
N ALA A 248 -5.34 -7.57 24.60
CA ALA A 248 -6.71 -7.05 24.70
C ALA A 248 -6.75 -5.52 24.82
N ASP A 249 -5.88 -4.94 25.64
CA ASP A 249 -5.79 -3.48 25.83
C ASP A 249 -5.30 -2.74 24.57
N SER A 250 -4.70 -3.44 23.60
CA SER A 250 -4.28 -2.84 22.34
C SER A 250 -5.46 -2.46 21.43
N ASN A 251 -6.64 -3.04 21.64
CA ASN A 251 -7.83 -2.91 20.79
C ASN A 251 -7.51 -3.09 19.29
N SER A 252 -6.56 -3.97 18.95
CA SER A 252 -6.17 -4.22 17.58
C SER A 252 -7.04 -5.30 16.96
N ASP A 253 -7.63 -5.01 15.80
CA ASP A 253 -8.36 -5.99 14.98
C ASP A 253 -7.44 -6.77 14.03
N ASP A 254 -6.19 -6.34 13.88
CA ASP A 254 -5.20 -6.95 13.02
C ASP A 254 -3.89 -7.21 13.78
N PHE A 255 -3.41 -8.45 13.69
CA PHE A 255 -2.21 -8.93 14.37
C PHE A 255 -1.07 -9.31 13.42
N ASP A 256 -1.13 -8.94 12.15
CA ASP A 256 -0.10 -9.29 11.16
C ASP A 256 1.27 -8.73 11.54
N GLU A 257 1.31 -7.50 12.05
CA GLU A 257 2.56 -6.91 12.57
C GLU A 257 3.08 -7.64 13.81
N LEU A 258 2.19 -8.10 14.70
CA LEU A 258 2.60 -8.89 15.85
C LEU A 258 3.15 -10.26 15.44
N PHE A 259 2.52 -10.96 14.50
CA PHE A 259 3.06 -12.20 13.93
C PHE A 259 4.45 -11.97 13.35
N ARG A 260 4.64 -10.90 12.60
CA ARG A 260 5.92 -10.57 11.99
C ARG A 260 6.99 -10.25 13.04
N ALA A 261 6.66 -9.42 14.02
CA ALA A 261 7.57 -9.07 15.10
C ALA A 261 7.95 -10.26 15.96
N LEU A 262 7.01 -11.17 16.24
CA LEU A 262 7.28 -12.41 16.95
C LEU A 262 8.27 -13.30 16.17
N TYR A 263 8.13 -13.38 14.84
CA TYR A 263 9.08 -14.12 14.01
C TYR A 263 10.48 -13.46 14.01
N ASP A 264 10.55 -12.18 13.71
CA ASP A 264 11.82 -11.47 13.54
C ASP A 264 12.64 -11.39 14.84
N ARG A 265 11.96 -11.41 15.98
CA ARG A 265 12.56 -11.26 17.32
C ARG A 265 12.48 -12.53 18.17
N ALA A 266 12.33 -13.70 17.53
CA ALA A 266 12.19 -14.99 18.21
C ALA A 266 13.38 -15.30 19.13
N THR A 267 14.59 -14.89 18.76
CA THR A 267 15.82 -15.06 19.57
C THR A 267 15.75 -14.33 20.92
N GLU A 268 14.97 -13.26 21.05
CA GLU A 268 14.87 -12.48 22.29
C GLU A 268 14.09 -13.23 23.39
N TYR A 269 13.12 -14.06 23.02
CA TYR A 269 12.24 -14.71 24.00
C TYR A 269 12.27 -16.24 23.97
N LEU A 270 12.78 -16.87 22.90
CA LEU A 270 12.90 -18.32 22.77
C LEU A 270 14.19 -18.72 22.01
N PRO A 271 15.38 -18.39 22.56
CA PRO A 271 16.65 -18.65 21.90
C PRO A 271 16.88 -20.16 21.67
N GLY A 272 17.33 -20.53 20.45
CA GLY A 272 17.60 -21.91 20.06
C GLY A 272 16.36 -22.70 19.61
N LYS A 273 15.17 -22.12 19.63
CA LYS A 273 13.92 -22.75 19.17
C LYS A 273 13.19 -21.89 18.12
N GLU A 274 13.91 -21.05 17.40
CA GLU A 274 13.35 -20.12 16.39
C GLU A 274 12.58 -20.88 15.31
N GLY A 275 13.04 -22.07 14.93
CA GLY A 275 12.33 -22.94 13.97
C GLY A 275 10.96 -23.39 14.48
N THR A 276 10.84 -23.68 15.78
CA THR A 276 9.54 -24.02 16.38
C THR A 276 8.59 -22.82 16.35
N VAL A 277 9.11 -21.62 16.63
CA VAL A 277 8.35 -20.37 16.56
C VAL A 277 7.84 -20.14 15.13
N ALA A 278 8.68 -20.34 14.12
CA ALA A 278 8.29 -20.17 12.72
C ALA A 278 7.13 -21.11 12.31
N ILE A 279 7.18 -22.38 12.74
CA ILE A 279 6.11 -23.35 12.48
C ILE A 279 4.79 -22.92 13.15
N LEU A 280 4.84 -22.54 14.43
CA LEU A 280 3.67 -22.09 15.18
C LEU A 280 3.04 -20.83 14.55
N ILE A 281 3.86 -19.85 14.17
CA ILE A 281 3.39 -18.62 13.53
C ILE A 281 2.72 -18.92 12.20
N ASN A 282 3.33 -19.72 11.33
CA ASN A 282 2.76 -20.09 10.03
C ASN A 282 1.39 -20.78 10.20
N GLU A 283 1.24 -21.69 11.16
CA GLU A 283 -0.03 -22.35 11.43
C GLU A 283 -1.11 -21.37 11.90
N HIS A 284 -0.77 -20.46 12.81
CA HIS A 284 -1.72 -19.49 13.35
C HIS A 284 -2.04 -18.37 12.35
N GLN A 285 -1.09 -17.94 11.52
CA GLN A 285 -1.31 -16.97 10.44
C GLN A 285 -2.27 -17.54 9.39
N TYR A 286 -2.12 -18.81 9.01
CA TYR A 286 -3.08 -19.47 8.13
C TYR A 286 -4.48 -19.51 8.75
N LYS A 287 -4.60 -19.87 10.03
CA LYS A 287 -5.88 -19.92 10.77
C LYS A 287 -6.51 -18.53 10.94
N ALA A 288 -5.73 -17.45 11.03
CA ALA A 288 -6.24 -16.10 11.22
C ALA A 288 -7.16 -15.65 10.08
N ASN A 289 -6.93 -16.12 8.85
CA ASN A 289 -7.75 -15.80 7.68
C ASN A 289 -9.17 -16.39 7.73
N PHE A 290 -9.41 -17.41 8.57
CA PHE A 290 -10.67 -18.16 8.66
C PHE A 290 -11.40 -17.99 10.00
N ARG A 291 -10.80 -17.32 10.97
CA ARG A 291 -11.40 -17.12 12.30
C ARG A 291 -12.02 -15.74 12.44
N ILE A 292 -13.21 -15.72 13.04
CA ILE A 292 -13.95 -14.49 13.35
C ILE A 292 -13.22 -13.71 14.45
N ASP A 293 -12.70 -14.41 15.45
CA ASP A 293 -11.98 -13.80 16.58
C ASP A 293 -10.48 -14.03 16.44
N LYS A 294 -9.80 -12.99 16.01
CA LYS A 294 -8.33 -13.00 15.82
C LYS A 294 -7.58 -12.91 17.16
N GLU A 295 -8.18 -12.31 18.21
CA GLU A 295 -7.58 -12.23 19.55
C GLU A 295 -7.41 -13.62 20.17
N ILE A 296 -8.41 -14.49 20.03
CA ILE A 296 -8.31 -15.88 20.51
C ILE A 296 -7.20 -16.61 19.77
N ASN A 297 -7.05 -16.41 18.48
CA ASN A 297 -6.03 -17.06 17.68
C ASN A 297 -4.61 -16.66 18.12
N ILE A 298 -4.35 -15.35 18.28
CA ILE A 298 -3.04 -14.88 18.72
C ILE A 298 -2.75 -15.27 20.18
N SER A 299 -3.77 -15.26 21.05
CA SER A 299 -3.64 -15.73 22.44
C SER A 299 -3.28 -17.21 22.50
N SER A 300 -3.84 -18.04 21.61
CA SER A 300 -3.49 -19.45 21.49
C SER A 300 -2.02 -19.63 21.04
N LEU A 301 -1.53 -18.81 20.09
CA LEU A 301 -0.11 -18.82 19.72
C LEU A 301 0.79 -18.48 20.90
N ILE A 302 0.47 -17.40 21.65
CA ILE A 302 1.25 -16.99 22.83
C ILE A 302 1.30 -18.11 23.87
N SER A 303 0.18 -18.80 24.12
CA SER A 303 0.14 -19.93 25.04
C SER A 303 1.08 -21.07 24.59
N GLN A 304 1.10 -21.38 23.29
CA GLN A 304 1.99 -22.40 22.74
C GLN A 304 3.46 -21.98 22.81
N ILE A 305 3.79 -20.72 22.55
CA ILE A 305 5.14 -20.18 22.73
C ILE A 305 5.61 -20.30 24.18
N ILE A 306 4.75 -19.96 25.14
CA ILE A 306 5.07 -20.10 26.58
C ILE A 306 5.34 -21.54 26.96
N ASN A 307 4.53 -22.48 26.48
CA ASN A 307 4.67 -23.90 26.78
C ASN A 307 5.90 -24.56 26.12
N ASN A 308 6.48 -23.93 25.10
CA ASN A 308 7.70 -24.38 24.43
C ASN A 308 8.98 -23.78 25.02
N LYS A 309 8.87 -22.91 26.03
CA LYS A 309 10.02 -22.39 26.78
C LYS A 309 10.59 -23.43 27.73
#